data_54d8596426af291233296dcede7265bf
#
_entry.id   54d8596426af291233296dcede7265bf
#
_cell.length_a   1.000
_cell.length_b   1.000
_cell.length_c   1.000
_cell.angle_alpha   90.00
_cell.angle_beta   90.00
_cell.angle_gamma   90.00
#
_symmetry.space_group_name_H-M   'P 1'
#
loop_
_entity.id
_entity.type
_entity.pdbx_description
1 polymer ?
#
loop_
_entity_poly.entity_id
_entity_poly.type
_entity_poly.pdbx_seq_one_letter_code
_entity_poly.pdbx_strand_id
1 'polypeptide(L)'
;DYSCANGFCPSFVTVVGGQLKKPSAGIDSGTADKVETLFDPLPEPTLPTLDRPWNTVVTGVGGTGVLTVTALVAMAAHVEGKGCATMNQTGLAQKFGAVVSHVRVGRDQEDIRAVRIPAGEADLLLGADLVVTTTYEAMGKVARGRTHAVVNEAEVPTAAFILDPDARFPTAAMKDRVETEVGSDGCHFIDATHIATALLGDSIASN
;
A
#
# COMPACT_ATOMS: atom_id res chain seq x y z
N ASP A 1 -4.83 11.51 -23.25
CA ASP A 1 -5.81 12.57 -23.26
C ASP A 1 -5.44 13.63 -22.22
N TYR A 2 -5.15 14.84 -22.69
CA TYR A 2 -4.76 15.99 -21.86
C TYR A 2 -5.93 16.95 -21.58
N SER A 3 -7.17 16.51 -21.76
CA SER A 3 -8.35 17.36 -21.54
C SER A 3 -8.42 17.92 -20.10
N CYS A 4 -7.86 17.20 -19.13
CA CYS A 4 -7.73 17.69 -17.77
C CYS A 4 -6.85 18.96 -17.67
N ALA A 5 -5.78 19.04 -18.45
CA ALA A 5 -4.87 20.19 -18.47
C ALA A 5 -5.52 21.46 -19.03
N ASN A 6 -6.61 21.34 -19.78
CA ASN A 6 -7.40 22.45 -20.30
C ASN A 6 -8.38 23.05 -19.29
N GLY A 7 -8.32 22.67 -18.04
CA GLY A 7 -9.14 23.23 -16.97
C GLY A 7 -10.53 22.62 -16.80
N PHE A 8 -10.81 21.52 -17.49
CA PHE A 8 -12.09 20.79 -17.34
C PHE A 8 -12.11 19.86 -16.12
N CYS A 9 -10.95 19.64 -15.48
CA CYS A 9 -10.83 18.81 -14.29
C CYS A 9 -10.34 19.66 -13.11
N PRO A 10 -11.02 19.65 -11.96
CA PRO A 10 -10.62 20.43 -10.77
C PRO A 10 -9.31 19.92 -10.13
N SER A 11 -8.78 18.79 -10.58
CA SER A 11 -7.49 18.27 -10.11
C SER A 11 -6.26 19.01 -10.66
N PHE A 12 -6.47 19.92 -11.63
CA PHE A 12 -5.40 20.73 -12.21
C PHE A 12 -5.65 22.20 -11.95
N VAL A 13 -4.61 22.89 -11.52
CA VAL A 13 -4.59 24.35 -11.34
C VAL A 13 -3.47 24.93 -12.17
N THR A 14 -3.71 26.11 -12.77
CA THR A 14 -2.66 26.86 -13.46
C THR A 14 -2.07 27.86 -12.49
N VAL A 15 -0.77 27.76 -12.25
CA VAL A 15 -0.02 28.72 -11.43
C VAL A 15 0.70 29.69 -12.35
N VAL A 16 0.27 30.95 -12.33
CA VAL A 16 0.90 32.02 -13.12
C VAL A 16 2.02 32.64 -12.31
N GLY A 17 3.23 32.77 -12.91
CA GLY A 17 4.40 33.36 -12.24
C GLY A 17 5.12 32.42 -11.27
N GLY A 18 4.68 31.17 -11.14
CA GLY A 18 5.36 30.17 -10.35
C GLY A 18 6.58 29.58 -11.08
N GLN A 19 7.62 29.25 -10.32
CA GLN A 19 8.72 28.44 -10.82
C GLN A 19 8.55 27.00 -10.32
N LEU A 20 8.60 26.03 -11.21
CA LEU A 20 8.65 24.62 -10.86
C LEU A 20 9.92 24.34 -10.03
N LYS A 21 9.77 24.13 -8.74
CA LYS A 21 10.82 23.48 -7.96
C LYS A 21 10.85 22.02 -8.43
N LYS A 22 11.78 21.70 -9.32
CA LYS A 22 12.12 20.30 -9.54
C LYS A 22 12.71 19.79 -8.21
N PRO A 23 12.18 18.72 -7.62
CA PRO A 23 12.90 18.06 -6.55
C PRO A 23 14.30 17.76 -7.10
N SER A 24 15.32 17.98 -6.30
CA SER A 24 16.65 17.49 -6.64
C SER A 24 16.61 15.98 -6.55
N ALA A 25 16.14 15.34 -7.62
CA ALA A 25 16.19 13.90 -7.74
C ALA A 25 17.65 13.52 -7.91
N GLY A 26 18.18 12.87 -6.94
CA GLY A 26 19.51 12.26 -7.01
C GLY A 26 19.95 11.89 -5.63
N ILE A 27 19.82 10.61 -5.31
CA ILE A 27 20.74 9.99 -4.39
C ILE A 27 22.11 10.23 -5.02
N ASP A 28 22.94 11.11 -4.41
CA ASP A 28 24.33 11.19 -4.82
C ASP A 28 24.99 9.82 -4.62
N SER A 29 26.08 9.52 -5.33
CA SER A 29 26.75 8.22 -5.23
C SER A 29 27.12 7.87 -3.78
N GLY A 30 27.46 8.83 -2.95
CA GLY A 30 27.78 8.62 -1.53
C GLY A 30 26.56 8.27 -0.66
N THR A 31 25.38 8.69 -1.05
CA THR A 31 24.12 8.31 -0.37
C THR A 31 23.67 6.92 -0.84
N ALA A 32 23.84 6.58 -2.12
CA ALA A 32 23.54 5.25 -2.65
C ALA A 32 24.38 4.18 -1.94
N ASP A 33 25.69 4.39 -1.82
CA ASP A 33 26.60 3.47 -1.10
C ASP A 33 26.21 3.31 0.38
N LYS A 34 25.78 4.39 1.05
CA LYS A 34 25.32 4.32 2.42
C LYS A 34 24.01 3.57 2.57
N VAL A 35 23.08 3.73 1.62
CA VAL A 35 21.80 3.00 1.62
C VAL A 35 22.08 1.50 1.41
N GLU A 36 22.96 1.13 0.49
CA GLU A 36 23.31 -0.27 0.24
C GLU A 36 23.89 -0.94 1.49
N THR A 37 24.80 -0.27 2.20
CA THR A 37 25.37 -0.80 3.45
C THR A 37 24.37 -0.98 4.59
N LEU A 38 23.22 -0.31 4.57
CA LEU A 38 22.17 -0.49 5.57
C LEU A 38 21.41 -1.82 5.40
N PHE A 39 21.45 -2.41 4.21
CA PHE A 39 20.79 -3.70 3.93
C PHE A 39 21.68 -4.91 4.21
N ASP A 40 23.01 -4.74 4.22
CA ASP A 40 23.96 -5.83 4.46
C ASP A 40 23.72 -6.63 5.75
N PRO A 41 23.34 -6.01 6.88
CA PRO A 41 23.12 -6.74 8.13
C PRO A 41 21.71 -7.33 8.28
N LEU A 42 20.81 -7.18 7.29
CA LEU A 42 19.46 -7.72 7.41
C LEU A 42 19.50 -9.26 7.32
N PRO A 43 18.86 -9.96 8.27
CA PRO A 43 18.80 -11.42 8.22
C PRO A 43 17.94 -11.89 7.04
N GLU A 44 18.31 -13.03 6.49
CA GLU A 44 17.45 -13.69 5.49
C GLU A 44 16.07 -13.99 6.08
N PRO A 45 14.98 -13.68 5.36
CA PRO A 45 13.64 -13.91 5.86
C PRO A 45 13.32 -15.41 5.93
N THR A 46 12.61 -15.81 6.97
CA THR A 46 12.05 -17.16 7.04
C THR A 46 10.87 -17.29 6.08
N LEU A 47 11.02 -18.14 5.08
CA LEU A 47 9.97 -18.36 4.09
C LEU A 47 8.84 -19.23 4.65
N PRO A 48 7.57 -18.92 4.36
CA PRO A 48 6.43 -19.76 4.72
C PRO A 48 6.44 -21.06 3.92
N THR A 49 5.92 -22.15 4.50
CA THR A 49 5.91 -23.49 3.87
C THR A 49 4.91 -23.63 2.73
N LEU A 50 3.98 -22.72 2.54
CA LEU A 50 2.90 -22.76 1.55
C LEU A 50 2.06 -24.05 1.57
N ASP A 51 1.88 -24.66 2.75
CA ASP A 51 0.98 -25.80 2.94
C ASP A 51 -0.50 -25.42 2.69
N ARG A 52 -0.76 -24.13 2.70
CA ARG A 52 -1.98 -23.45 2.23
C ARG A 52 -1.58 -22.16 1.51
N PRO A 53 -2.46 -21.60 0.68
CA PRO A 53 -2.16 -20.31 0.06
C PRO A 53 -1.85 -19.22 1.09
N TRP A 54 -0.78 -18.48 0.85
CA TRP A 54 -0.45 -17.26 1.58
C TRP A 54 -1.33 -16.11 1.08
N ASN A 55 -1.99 -15.43 1.98
CA ASN A 55 -3.01 -14.45 1.69
C ASN A 55 -2.53 -13.04 2.05
N THR A 56 -2.31 -12.19 1.07
CA THR A 56 -1.94 -10.79 1.25
C THR A 56 -3.07 -9.87 0.83
N VAL A 57 -3.46 -8.97 1.72
CA VAL A 57 -4.39 -7.87 1.42
C VAL A 57 -3.57 -6.60 1.25
N VAL A 58 -3.71 -5.92 0.12
CA VAL A 58 -3.06 -4.64 -0.16
C VAL A 58 -4.13 -3.56 -0.22
N THR A 59 -3.96 -2.50 0.54
CA THR A 59 -4.96 -1.43 0.67
C THR A 59 -4.35 -0.07 0.40
N GLY A 60 -5.15 0.83 -0.14
CA GLY A 60 -4.74 2.22 -0.32
C GLY A 60 -5.77 3.04 -1.09
N VAL A 61 -5.59 4.34 -1.04
CA VAL A 61 -6.38 5.27 -1.87
C VAL A 61 -5.96 5.12 -3.33
N GLY A 62 -6.93 5.20 -4.24
CA GLY A 62 -6.66 5.13 -5.67
C GLY A 62 -5.62 6.16 -6.13
N GLY A 63 -4.55 5.68 -6.74
CA GLY A 63 -3.37 6.47 -7.12
C GLY A 63 -2.14 6.23 -6.25
N THR A 64 -2.25 5.50 -5.12
CA THR A 64 -1.11 5.16 -4.26
C THR A 64 -0.35 3.90 -4.71
N GLY A 65 -0.60 3.38 -5.89
CA GLY A 65 0.17 2.27 -6.45
C GLY A 65 -0.27 0.86 -6.03
N VAL A 66 -1.36 0.70 -5.30
CA VAL A 66 -1.88 -0.61 -4.83
C VAL A 66 -1.93 -1.66 -5.94
N LEU A 67 -2.44 -1.29 -7.12
CA LEU A 67 -2.52 -2.21 -8.27
C LEU A 67 -1.13 -2.59 -8.81
N THR A 68 -0.19 -1.66 -8.78
CA THR A 68 1.19 -1.91 -9.23
C THR A 68 1.89 -2.89 -8.30
N VAL A 69 1.81 -2.66 -6.99
CA VAL A 69 2.36 -3.58 -5.97
C VAL A 69 1.75 -4.97 -6.12
N THR A 70 0.42 -5.03 -6.27
CA THR A 70 -0.29 -6.30 -6.47
C THR A 70 0.20 -7.05 -7.71
N ALA A 71 0.37 -6.34 -8.83
CA ALA A 71 0.87 -6.94 -10.08
C ALA A 71 2.33 -7.39 -9.96
N LEU A 72 3.18 -6.62 -9.27
CA LEU A 72 4.59 -6.99 -9.05
C LEU A 72 4.71 -8.24 -8.19
N VAL A 73 3.96 -8.33 -7.09
CA VAL A 73 3.95 -9.53 -6.23
C VAL A 73 3.45 -10.76 -7.00
N ALA A 74 2.39 -10.60 -7.80
CA ALA A 74 1.88 -11.68 -8.62
C ALA A 74 2.89 -12.14 -9.68
N MET A 75 3.58 -11.19 -10.31
CA MET A 75 4.61 -11.51 -11.30
C MET A 75 5.81 -12.20 -10.65
N ALA A 76 6.23 -11.75 -9.48
CA ALA A 76 7.31 -12.39 -8.73
C ALA A 76 6.95 -13.85 -8.40
N ALA A 77 5.75 -14.09 -7.88
CA ALA A 77 5.26 -15.45 -7.62
C ALA A 77 5.25 -16.31 -8.88
N HIS A 78 4.81 -15.76 -10.02
CA HIS A 78 4.82 -16.47 -11.31
C HIS A 78 6.24 -16.81 -11.77
N VAL A 79 7.19 -15.88 -11.66
CA VAL A 79 8.60 -16.10 -12.03
C VAL A 79 9.24 -17.19 -11.16
N GLU A 80 8.84 -17.27 -9.89
CA GLU A 80 9.26 -18.35 -8.97
C GLU A 80 8.55 -19.68 -9.22
N GLY A 81 7.67 -19.78 -10.22
CA GLY A 81 6.91 -21.00 -10.52
C GLY A 81 5.82 -21.31 -9.51
N LYS A 82 5.35 -20.31 -8.74
CA LYS A 82 4.27 -20.45 -7.78
C LYS A 82 2.90 -20.24 -8.42
N GLY A 83 1.86 -20.84 -7.85
CA GLY A 83 0.50 -20.47 -8.15
C GLY A 83 0.18 -19.07 -7.60
N CYS A 84 -0.53 -18.26 -8.38
CA CYS A 84 -0.94 -16.93 -7.93
C CYS A 84 -2.31 -16.53 -8.46
N ALA A 85 -3.11 -15.88 -7.64
CA ALA A 85 -4.34 -15.22 -8.06
C ALA A 85 -4.48 -13.85 -7.40
N THR A 86 -4.97 -12.88 -8.18
CA THR A 86 -5.21 -11.52 -7.72
C THR A 86 -6.64 -11.10 -7.98
N MET A 87 -7.18 -10.28 -7.09
CA MET A 87 -8.48 -9.62 -7.27
C MET A 87 -8.37 -8.19 -6.75
N ASN A 88 -8.69 -7.24 -7.61
CA ASN A 88 -8.66 -5.83 -7.27
C ASN A 88 -10.09 -5.30 -7.13
N GLN A 89 -10.43 -4.82 -5.95
CA GLN A 89 -11.69 -4.13 -5.68
C GLN A 89 -11.41 -2.62 -5.70
N THR A 90 -11.81 -1.99 -6.77
CA THR A 90 -11.76 -0.53 -6.92
C THR A 90 -13.14 0.05 -6.69
N GLY A 91 -13.23 1.16 -5.96
CA GLY A 91 -14.47 1.90 -5.83
C GLY A 91 -14.95 2.49 -7.17
N LEU A 92 -16.20 2.92 -7.23
CA LEU A 92 -16.74 3.62 -8.39
C LEU A 92 -16.12 5.02 -8.60
N ALA A 93 -15.44 5.56 -7.61
CA ALA A 93 -14.71 6.81 -7.72
C ALA A 93 -13.47 6.63 -8.59
N GLN A 94 -13.38 7.37 -9.67
CA GLN A 94 -12.25 7.30 -10.63
C GLN A 94 -10.92 7.77 -10.03
N LYS A 95 -10.96 8.62 -8.98
CA LYS A 95 -9.80 9.12 -8.23
C LYS A 95 -10.12 9.14 -6.74
N PHE A 96 -9.10 8.89 -5.92
CA PHE A 96 -9.20 8.93 -4.46
C PHE A 96 -10.25 7.99 -3.83
N GLY A 97 -10.73 7.00 -4.60
CA GLY A 97 -11.56 5.91 -4.07
C GLY A 97 -10.72 4.89 -3.33
N ALA A 98 -11.35 4.16 -2.39
CA ALA A 98 -10.69 3.06 -1.72
C ALA A 98 -10.39 1.92 -2.68
N VAL A 99 -9.17 1.37 -2.60
CA VAL A 99 -8.75 0.19 -3.32
C VAL A 99 -8.35 -0.88 -2.31
N VAL A 100 -8.94 -2.05 -2.45
CA VAL A 100 -8.59 -3.24 -1.67
C VAL A 100 -8.25 -4.36 -2.65
N SER A 101 -7.02 -4.81 -2.62
CA SER A 101 -6.54 -5.87 -3.49
C SER A 101 -6.21 -7.12 -2.69
N HIS A 102 -6.58 -8.27 -3.25
CA HIS A 102 -6.28 -9.57 -2.69
C HIS A 102 -5.22 -10.24 -3.56
N VAL A 103 -4.17 -10.74 -2.94
CA VAL A 103 -3.14 -11.56 -3.58
C VAL A 103 -3.08 -12.88 -2.83
N ARG A 104 -3.21 -13.96 -3.56
CA ARG A 104 -3.07 -15.31 -3.00
C ARG A 104 -1.94 -16.02 -3.73
N VAL A 105 -0.98 -16.52 -2.97
CA VAL A 105 0.17 -17.26 -3.50
C VAL A 105 0.11 -18.69 -2.94
N GLY A 106 0.06 -19.66 -3.80
CA GLY A 106 0.09 -21.09 -3.46
C GLY A 106 1.36 -21.74 -3.96
N ARG A 107 1.62 -22.99 -3.56
CA ARG A 107 2.70 -23.80 -4.13
C ARG A 107 2.46 -23.99 -5.62
N ASP A 108 1.22 -24.39 -5.97
CA ASP A 108 0.76 -24.61 -7.32
C ASP A 108 -0.53 -23.84 -7.58
N GLN A 109 -0.89 -23.66 -8.85
CA GLN A 109 -2.11 -22.93 -9.24
C GLN A 109 -3.38 -23.62 -8.75
N GLU A 110 -3.37 -24.93 -8.67
CA GLU A 110 -4.48 -25.78 -8.22
C GLU A 110 -4.80 -25.61 -6.73
N ASP A 111 -3.84 -25.11 -5.93
CA ASP A 111 -4.05 -24.81 -4.50
C ASP A 111 -4.97 -23.61 -4.30
N ILE A 112 -5.08 -22.75 -5.32
CA ILE A 112 -5.85 -21.50 -5.25
C ILE A 112 -7.24 -21.70 -5.83
N ARG A 113 -8.20 -22.04 -4.97
CA ARG A 113 -9.58 -22.34 -5.38
C ARG A 113 -10.51 -21.14 -5.41
N ALA A 114 -10.08 -20.01 -4.88
CA ALA A 114 -10.84 -18.76 -4.87
C ALA A 114 -9.87 -17.59 -4.88
N VAL A 115 -10.22 -16.51 -5.57
CA VAL A 115 -9.39 -15.29 -5.63
C VAL A 115 -9.58 -14.37 -4.41
N ARG A 116 -10.78 -14.37 -3.83
CA ARG A 116 -11.11 -13.54 -2.68
C ARG A 116 -10.60 -14.19 -1.40
N ILE A 117 -9.91 -13.41 -0.57
CA ILE A 117 -9.51 -13.81 0.77
C ILE A 117 -10.74 -13.78 1.68
N PRO A 118 -11.07 -14.87 2.38
CA PRO A 118 -12.16 -14.89 3.35
C PRO A 118 -11.93 -13.96 4.53
N ALA A 119 -12.96 -13.78 5.36
CA ALA A 119 -12.86 -13.00 6.59
C ALA A 119 -11.88 -13.67 7.57
N GLY A 120 -11.00 -12.88 8.18
CA GLY A 120 -10.03 -13.34 9.17
C GLY A 120 -8.92 -14.24 8.60
N GLU A 121 -8.73 -14.29 7.27
CA GLU A 121 -7.76 -15.20 6.67
C GLU A 121 -6.56 -14.52 6.00
N ALA A 122 -6.39 -13.23 6.17
CA ALA A 122 -5.17 -12.55 5.73
C ALA A 122 -3.97 -12.96 6.57
N ASP A 123 -2.87 -13.29 5.92
CA ASP A 123 -1.57 -13.52 6.57
C ASP A 123 -0.77 -12.23 6.63
N LEU A 124 -0.90 -11.38 5.60
CA LEU A 124 -0.25 -10.07 5.52
C LEU A 124 -1.26 -9.00 5.10
N LEU A 125 -1.22 -7.87 5.79
CA LEU A 125 -1.89 -6.63 5.41
C LEU A 125 -0.83 -5.58 5.05
N LEU A 126 -0.79 -5.17 3.80
CA LEU A 126 0.03 -4.07 3.31
C LEU A 126 -0.85 -2.84 3.12
N GLY A 127 -0.69 -1.85 3.98
CA GLY A 127 -1.42 -0.59 3.89
C GLY A 127 -0.59 0.52 3.27
N ALA A 128 -0.95 0.99 2.09
CA ALA A 128 -0.30 2.16 1.48
C ALA A 128 -0.70 3.48 2.16
N ASP A 129 -1.79 3.48 2.93
CA ASP A 129 -2.24 4.58 3.79
C ASP A 129 -3.09 4.05 4.97
N LEU A 130 -3.26 4.88 5.99
CA LEU A 130 -4.07 4.53 7.17
C LEU A 130 -5.58 4.52 6.88
N VAL A 131 -6.04 5.36 5.97
CA VAL A 131 -7.48 5.63 5.80
C VAL A 131 -8.19 4.41 5.22
N VAL A 132 -7.68 3.87 4.11
CA VAL A 132 -8.27 2.68 3.49
C VAL A 132 -7.97 1.43 4.30
N THR A 133 -6.77 1.36 4.90
CA THR A 133 -6.37 0.22 5.74
C THR A 133 -7.34 0.02 6.91
N THR A 134 -7.86 1.09 7.51
CA THR A 134 -8.79 1.00 8.64
C THR A 134 -10.26 0.85 8.25
N THR A 135 -10.57 0.67 6.97
CA THR A 135 -11.96 0.42 6.56
C THR A 135 -12.48 -0.91 7.09
N TYR A 136 -13.80 -1.02 7.20
CA TYR A 136 -14.45 -2.27 7.62
C TYR A 136 -14.08 -3.45 6.71
N GLU A 137 -13.96 -3.19 5.40
CA GLU A 137 -13.63 -4.22 4.42
C GLU A 137 -12.22 -4.78 4.63
N ALA A 138 -11.22 -3.92 4.84
CA ALA A 138 -9.84 -4.33 5.11
C ALA A 138 -9.72 -5.04 6.46
N MET A 139 -10.25 -4.42 7.52
CA MET A 139 -10.21 -4.99 8.87
C MET A 139 -10.97 -6.30 9.00
N GLY A 140 -12.02 -6.51 8.22
CA GLY A 140 -12.72 -7.79 8.18
C GLY A 140 -11.90 -8.95 7.61
N LYS A 141 -10.71 -8.70 7.04
CA LYS A 141 -9.82 -9.74 6.50
C LYS A 141 -8.75 -10.18 7.47
N VAL A 142 -8.44 -9.36 8.46
CA VAL A 142 -7.37 -9.62 9.42
C VAL A 142 -7.87 -10.47 10.61
N ALA A 143 -6.95 -11.14 11.25
CA ALA A 143 -7.19 -11.88 12.48
C ALA A 143 -6.00 -11.76 13.41
N ARG A 144 -6.31 -11.54 14.70
CA ARG A 144 -5.30 -11.42 15.74
C ARG A 144 -4.47 -12.71 15.88
N GLY A 145 -3.16 -12.53 15.97
CA GLY A 145 -2.21 -13.65 16.11
C GLY A 145 -1.96 -14.45 14.83
N ARG A 146 -2.58 -14.03 13.72
CA ARG A 146 -2.33 -14.59 12.39
C ARG A 146 -1.78 -13.56 11.43
N THR A 147 -2.44 -12.41 11.34
CA THR A 147 -2.10 -11.36 10.38
C THR A 147 -0.91 -10.56 10.87
N HIS A 148 0.06 -10.34 9.99
CA HIS A 148 1.04 -9.28 10.15
C HIS A 148 0.60 -8.07 9.35
N ALA A 149 0.74 -6.87 9.90
CA ALA A 149 0.38 -5.62 9.23
C ALA A 149 1.61 -4.73 9.07
N VAL A 150 1.87 -4.29 7.85
CA VAL A 150 2.84 -3.24 7.53
C VAL A 150 2.07 -2.09 6.90
N VAL A 151 2.03 -0.96 7.57
CA VAL A 151 1.16 0.15 7.19
C VAL A 151 1.95 1.45 7.08
N ASN A 152 1.85 2.09 5.93
CA ASN A 152 2.35 3.44 5.75
C ASN A 152 1.48 4.42 6.55
N GLU A 153 2.12 5.25 7.37
CA GLU A 153 1.45 6.25 8.21
C GLU A 153 0.84 7.42 7.44
N ALA A 154 0.96 7.42 6.11
CA ALA A 154 0.46 8.50 5.28
C ALA A 154 -1.04 8.74 5.48
N GLU A 155 -1.39 9.98 5.70
CA GLU A 155 -2.77 10.47 5.79
C GLU A 155 -3.18 10.96 4.40
N VAL A 156 -3.75 10.06 3.59
CA VAL A 156 -4.18 10.41 2.23
C VAL A 156 -5.65 10.82 2.24
N PRO A 157 -5.98 12.08 1.92
CA PRO A 157 -7.35 12.54 1.91
C PRO A 157 -8.20 11.76 0.90
N THR A 158 -9.32 11.24 1.37
CA THR A 158 -10.35 10.64 0.51
C THR A 158 -11.36 11.69 0.06
N ALA A 159 -12.27 11.30 -0.84
CA ALA A 159 -13.35 12.19 -1.29
C ALA A 159 -14.21 12.74 -0.13
N ALA A 160 -14.26 12.08 1.02
CA ALA A 160 -14.98 12.57 2.20
C ALA A 160 -14.43 13.91 2.73
N PHE A 161 -13.14 14.17 2.58
CA PHE A 161 -12.51 15.43 2.97
C PHE A 161 -12.89 16.61 2.08
N ILE A 162 -13.44 16.36 0.89
CA ILE A 162 -13.98 17.41 0.02
C ILE A 162 -15.27 17.99 0.64
N LEU A 163 -16.02 17.16 1.36
CA LEU A 163 -17.29 17.55 2.00
C LEU A 163 -17.06 18.28 3.33
N ASP A 164 -15.94 18.01 4.00
CA ASP A 164 -15.54 18.64 5.25
C ASP A 164 -14.05 18.99 5.20
N PRO A 165 -13.70 20.20 4.72
CA PRO A 165 -12.31 20.67 4.60
C PRO A 165 -11.59 20.81 5.95
N ASP A 166 -12.31 20.94 7.04
CA ASP A 166 -11.79 21.08 8.39
C ASP A 166 -11.64 19.72 9.11
N ALA A 167 -12.04 18.63 8.47
CA ALA A 167 -11.88 17.30 9.01
C ALA A 167 -10.40 17.01 9.30
N ARG A 168 -10.16 16.42 10.46
CA ARG A 168 -8.82 15.96 10.86
C ARG A 168 -8.79 14.44 10.87
N PHE A 169 -7.66 13.89 10.48
CA PHE A 169 -7.45 12.45 10.59
C PHE A 169 -7.34 12.04 12.06
N PRO A 170 -8.15 11.09 12.51
CA PRO A 170 -7.99 10.51 13.84
C PRO A 170 -6.88 9.44 13.84
N THR A 171 -5.66 9.85 13.47
CA THR A 171 -4.50 8.96 13.22
C THR A 171 -4.23 7.99 14.36
N ALA A 172 -4.27 8.49 15.60
CA ALA A 172 -4.07 7.65 16.78
C ALA A 172 -5.14 6.55 16.89
N ALA A 173 -6.41 6.90 16.68
CA ALA A 173 -7.50 5.92 16.72
C ALA A 173 -7.45 4.93 15.54
N MET A 174 -6.95 5.36 14.38
CA MET A 174 -6.73 4.48 13.24
C MET A 174 -5.64 3.45 13.53
N LYS A 175 -4.51 3.86 14.10
CA LYS A 175 -3.43 2.94 14.52
C LYS A 175 -3.92 1.97 15.60
N ASP A 176 -4.58 2.47 16.63
CA ASP A 176 -5.15 1.67 17.72
C ASP A 176 -6.13 0.61 17.19
N ARG A 177 -6.93 0.96 16.18
CA ARG A 177 -7.81 0.00 15.52
C ARG A 177 -7.04 -1.15 14.85
N VAL A 178 -5.97 -0.85 14.09
CA VAL A 178 -5.15 -1.89 13.46
C VAL A 178 -4.51 -2.78 14.51
N GLU A 179 -3.93 -2.19 15.56
CA GLU A 179 -3.31 -2.93 16.68
C GLU A 179 -4.32 -3.79 17.45
N THR A 180 -5.54 -3.31 17.60
CA THR A 180 -6.60 -4.08 18.27
C THR A 180 -6.98 -5.32 17.48
N GLU A 181 -7.13 -5.20 16.16
CA GLU A 181 -7.59 -6.29 15.30
C GLU A 181 -6.46 -7.29 14.95
N VAL A 182 -5.23 -6.83 14.82
CA VAL A 182 -4.07 -7.66 14.43
C VAL A 182 -3.29 -8.15 15.65
N GLY A 183 -3.13 -7.30 16.64
CA GLY A 183 -2.22 -7.47 17.77
C GLY A 183 -0.98 -6.59 17.59
N SER A 184 -0.55 -5.92 18.66
CA SER A 184 0.57 -4.97 18.63
C SER A 184 1.88 -5.60 18.12
N ASP A 185 2.14 -6.85 18.45
CA ASP A 185 3.35 -7.58 18.05
C ASP A 185 3.41 -7.87 16.53
N GLY A 186 2.24 -7.87 15.87
CA GLY A 186 2.13 -8.08 14.43
C GLY A 186 2.02 -6.79 13.60
N CYS A 187 2.07 -5.61 14.23
CA CYS A 187 1.85 -4.33 13.57
C CYS A 187 3.15 -3.55 13.42
N HIS A 188 3.43 -3.09 12.20
CA HIS A 188 4.56 -2.22 11.88
C HIS A 188 4.06 -1.00 11.12
N PHE A 189 4.19 0.17 11.74
CA PHE A 189 3.88 1.45 11.10
C PHE A 189 5.17 2.08 10.61
N ILE A 190 5.18 2.54 9.35
CA ILE A 190 6.33 3.16 8.71
C ILE A 190 5.91 4.43 8.00
N ASP A 191 6.74 5.45 8.02
CA ASP A 191 6.55 6.64 7.19
C ASP A 191 7.26 6.44 5.83
N ALA A 192 6.73 5.52 5.03
CA ALA A 192 7.29 5.20 3.72
C ALA A 192 7.24 6.41 2.77
N THR A 193 6.25 7.28 2.92
CA THR A 193 6.11 8.51 2.13
C THR A 193 7.24 9.48 2.38
N HIS A 194 7.59 9.69 3.67
CA HIS A 194 8.73 10.53 4.02
C HIS A 194 10.06 9.92 3.56
N ILE A 195 10.24 8.62 3.77
CA ILE A 195 11.46 7.90 3.35
C ILE A 195 11.64 8.03 1.83
N ALA A 196 10.61 7.73 1.03
CA ALA A 196 10.67 7.85 -0.42
C ALA A 196 10.98 9.28 -0.88
N THR A 197 10.31 10.27 -0.27
CA THR A 197 10.54 11.68 -0.60
C THR A 197 11.95 12.13 -0.25
N ALA A 198 12.48 11.70 0.90
CA ALA A 198 13.83 12.05 1.33
C ALA A 198 14.91 11.41 0.44
N LEU A 199 14.71 10.17 0.02
CA LEU A 199 15.71 9.43 -0.77
C LEU A 199 15.60 9.74 -2.26
N LEU A 200 14.40 9.81 -2.81
CA LEU A 200 14.16 9.89 -4.26
C LEU A 200 13.57 11.22 -4.71
N GLY A 201 13.22 12.10 -3.78
CA GLY A 201 12.58 13.39 -4.07
C GLY A 201 11.10 13.30 -4.47
N ASP A 202 10.51 12.11 -4.45
CA ASP A 202 9.12 11.89 -4.84
C ASP A 202 8.50 10.78 -3.97
N SER A 203 7.25 11.00 -3.56
CA SER A 203 6.48 10.03 -2.79
C SER A 203 5.98 8.83 -3.63
N ILE A 204 6.09 8.86 -4.96
CA ILE A 204 5.63 7.78 -5.84
C ILE A 204 6.32 6.43 -5.56
N ALA A 205 7.49 6.47 -4.95
CA ALA A 205 8.28 5.29 -4.62
C ALA A 205 8.02 4.76 -3.19
N SER A 206 6.97 5.25 -2.52
CA SER A 206 6.59 4.79 -1.17
C SER A 206 5.94 3.39 -1.15
N ASN A 207 5.68 2.82 -2.31
CA ASN A 207 5.00 1.52 -2.49
C ASN A 207 5.97 0.39 -2.75
#